data_b2637e72e6c48e30ac5338200ab5b040
#
_entry.id   b2637e72e6c48e30ac5338200ab5b040
#
_cell.length_a   1.000
_cell.length_b   1.000
_cell.length_c   1.000
_cell.angle_alpha   90.00
_cell.angle_beta   90.00
_cell.angle_gamma   90.00
#
_symmetry.space_group_name_H-M   'P 1'
#
loop_
_entity.id
_entity.type
_entity.pdbx_description
1 polymer ?
#
loop_
_entity_poly.entity_id
_entity_poly.type
_entity_poly.pdbx_seq_one_letter_code
_entity_poly.pdbx_strand_id
1 'polypeptide(L)'
;LQKTNIETHSESHVYQYDRAEEVAIEQFGIFWSAEELGVHNDEPDLRSNLTAAEVQAITYLQSILNVYEDHLGDDIWGDLIPKRFPRREIVRACRVISMVETHSHAPFYKIMNEVLHKATDEFYSQWRYDGHLYEHIKFVDKATKSDDNAIVTAALCGLEGINLFS
;
A
#
# COMPACT_ATOMS: atom_id res chain seq x y z
N LEU A 1 16.35 -14.00 -21.56
CA LEU A 1 17.19 -13.05 -20.80
C LEU A 1 17.85 -13.81 -19.63
N GLN A 2 19.14 -13.64 -19.45
CA GLN A 2 19.84 -14.21 -18.31
C GLN A 2 19.38 -13.45 -17.05
N LYS A 3 18.90 -14.17 -16.02
CA LYS A 3 18.48 -13.53 -14.76
C LYS A 3 19.66 -12.82 -14.12
N THR A 4 19.42 -11.60 -13.65
CA THR A 4 20.40 -10.84 -12.87
C THR A 4 20.56 -11.45 -11.48
N ASN A 5 21.62 -11.07 -10.77
CA ASN A 5 21.87 -11.59 -9.43
C ASN A 5 20.73 -11.27 -8.45
N ILE A 6 20.07 -10.11 -8.59
CA ILE A 6 18.94 -9.70 -7.76
C ILE A 6 17.69 -10.57 -7.98
N GLU A 7 17.54 -11.16 -9.17
CA GLU A 7 16.39 -12.00 -9.56
C GLU A 7 16.61 -13.49 -9.23
N THR A 8 17.71 -13.82 -8.57
CA THR A 8 18.03 -15.20 -8.21
C THR A 8 17.99 -15.40 -6.70
N HIS A 9 17.42 -16.52 -6.28
CA HIS A 9 17.47 -16.93 -4.87
C HIS A 9 18.92 -17.12 -4.41
N SER A 10 19.19 -16.82 -3.15
CA SER A 10 20.49 -17.03 -2.55
C SER A 10 20.34 -17.65 -1.16
N GLU A 11 21.06 -18.73 -0.94
CA GLU A 11 21.23 -19.39 0.36
C GLU A 11 22.31 -18.71 1.23
N SER A 12 23.03 -17.72 0.69
CA SER A 12 24.06 -16.99 1.42
C SER A 12 23.50 -16.31 2.66
N HIS A 13 24.25 -16.38 3.76
CA HIS A 13 23.98 -15.59 4.96
C HIS A 13 24.67 -14.22 4.92
N VAL A 14 25.48 -13.97 3.89
CA VAL A 14 26.09 -12.65 3.62
C VAL A 14 25.23 -11.95 2.58
N TYR A 15 24.65 -10.84 2.98
CA TYR A 15 23.80 -10.05 2.10
C TYR A 15 24.64 -9.29 1.08
N GLN A 16 24.06 -9.07 -0.10
CA GLN A 16 24.65 -8.27 -1.18
C GLN A 16 23.92 -6.95 -1.37
N TYR A 17 22.73 -6.83 -0.80
CA TYR A 17 21.87 -5.66 -0.90
C TYR A 17 21.56 -5.15 0.50
N ASP A 18 22.59 -4.63 1.18
CA ASP A 18 22.50 -4.15 2.57
C ASP A 18 21.40 -3.09 2.76
N ARG A 19 21.16 -2.28 1.73
CA ARG A 19 20.09 -1.27 1.78
C ARG A 19 18.71 -1.88 2.02
N ALA A 20 18.45 -3.10 1.56
CA ALA A 20 17.18 -3.78 1.84
C ALA A 20 17.00 -4.09 3.34
N GLU A 21 18.08 -4.51 4.01
CA GLU A 21 18.05 -4.75 5.46
C GLU A 21 17.89 -3.43 6.24
N GLU A 22 18.59 -2.36 5.80
CA GLU A 22 18.43 -1.02 6.40
C GLU A 22 16.98 -0.54 6.30
N VAL A 23 16.35 -0.66 5.12
CA VAL A 23 14.93 -0.31 4.92
C VAL A 23 14.03 -1.13 5.85
N ALA A 24 14.26 -2.44 5.99
CA ALA A 24 13.49 -3.26 6.91
C ALA A 24 13.59 -2.76 8.36
N ILE A 25 14.78 -2.40 8.81
CA ILE A 25 15.01 -1.86 10.16
C ILE A 25 14.35 -0.49 10.32
N GLU A 26 14.51 0.40 9.35
CA GLU A 26 13.90 1.74 9.35
C GLU A 26 12.37 1.64 9.44
N GLN A 27 11.74 0.84 8.58
CA GLN A 27 10.29 0.66 8.55
C GLN A 27 9.76 0.03 9.84
N PHE A 28 10.44 -0.98 10.36
CA PHE A 28 10.07 -1.59 11.64
C PHE A 28 10.19 -0.60 12.82
N GLY A 29 11.19 0.28 12.75
CA GLY A 29 11.44 1.29 13.80
C GLY A 29 10.41 2.44 13.85
N ILE A 30 9.68 2.67 12.76
CA ILE A 30 8.62 3.68 12.67
C ILE A 30 7.21 3.07 12.66
N PHE A 31 7.08 1.77 12.87
CA PHE A 31 5.78 1.10 12.94
C PHE A 31 4.89 1.70 14.03
N TRP A 32 3.64 1.93 13.70
CA TRP A 32 2.59 2.37 14.62
C TRP A 32 1.31 1.57 14.37
N SER A 33 0.48 1.41 15.38
CA SER A 33 -0.85 0.83 15.21
C SER A 33 -1.88 1.92 14.93
N ALA A 34 -2.92 1.58 14.18
CA ALA A 34 -3.99 2.54 13.85
C ALA A 34 -4.66 3.12 15.12
N GLU A 35 -4.72 2.33 16.19
CA GLU A 35 -5.31 2.74 17.48
C GLU A 35 -4.49 3.83 18.16
N GLU A 36 -3.16 3.90 17.95
CA GLU A 36 -2.30 4.92 18.57
C GLU A 36 -2.60 6.33 18.07
N LEU A 37 -3.19 6.46 16.87
CA LEU A 37 -3.50 7.76 16.27
C LEU A 37 -4.79 8.39 16.82
N GLY A 38 -5.58 7.64 17.57
CA GLY A 38 -6.74 8.18 18.29
C GLY A 38 -7.83 8.76 17.39
N VAL A 39 -8.05 8.21 16.21
CA VAL A 39 -9.01 8.66 15.17
C VAL A 39 -10.41 8.95 15.74
N HIS A 40 -10.84 8.19 16.75
CA HIS A 40 -12.12 8.42 17.41
C HIS A 40 -12.24 9.77 18.10
N ASN A 41 -11.12 10.43 18.42
CA ASN A 41 -11.13 11.79 18.96
C ASN A 41 -11.51 12.84 17.92
N ASP A 42 -11.33 12.54 16.64
CA ASP A 42 -11.62 13.43 15.52
C ASP A 42 -13.09 13.27 15.04
N GLU A 43 -13.83 12.28 15.56
CA GLU A 43 -15.22 12.02 15.18
C GLU A 43 -16.13 13.27 15.30
N PRO A 44 -16.07 14.09 16.38
CA PRO A 44 -16.89 15.29 16.49
C PRO A 44 -16.61 16.30 15.37
N ASP A 45 -15.34 16.48 14.98
CA ASP A 45 -14.94 17.38 13.92
C ASP A 45 -15.39 16.87 12.56
N LEU A 46 -15.17 15.60 12.29
CA LEU A 46 -15.59 14.94 11.05
C LEU A 46 -17.11 15.00 10.84
N ARG A 47 -17.91 14.90 11.93
CA ARG A 47 -19.37 14.89 11.85
C ARG A 47 -20.02 16.27 11.90
N SER A 48 -19.38 17.27 12.52
CA SER A 48 -20.05 18.53 12.87
C SER A 48 -19.41 19.78 12.26
N ASN A 49 -18.11 19.76 12.00
CA ASN A 49 -17.35 20.94 11.60
C ASN A 49 -17.03 20.99 10.10
N LEU A 50 -17.20 19.87 9.38
CA LEU A 50 -16.95 19.79 7.95
C LEU A 50 -18.20 20.04 7.13
N THR A 51 -18.03 20.69 5.98
CA THR A 51 -19.06 20.78 4.96
C THR A 51 -19.29 19.42 4.28
N ALA A 52 -20.43 19.24 3.64
CA ALA A 52 -20.72 18.02 2.90
C ALA A 52 -19.68 17.72 1.78
N ALA A 53 -19.12 18.77 1.16
CA ALA A 53 -18.07 18.61 0.14
C ALA A 53 -16.75 18.13 0.74
N GLU A 54 -16.35 18.62 1.91
CA GLU A 54 -15.15 18.18 2.62
C GLU A 54 -15.30 16.73 3.09
N VAL A 55 -16.45 16.37 3.67
CA VAL A 55 -16.74 14.97 4.05
C VAL A 55 -16.67 14.05 2.83
N GLN A 56 -17.23 14.48 1.69
CA GLN A 56 -17.19 13.68 0.45
C GLN A 56 -15.74 13.50 -0.04
N ALA A 57 -14.94 14.57 -0.05
CA ALA A 57 -13.54 14.51 -0.48
C ALA A 57 -12.70 13.58 0.41
N ILE A 58 -12.83 13.71 1.74
CA ILE A 58 -12.15 12.85 2.71
C ILE A 58 -12.57 11.39 2.53
N THR A 59 -13.87 11.12 2.43
CA THR A 59 -14.42 9.79 2.23
C THR A 59 -13.86 9.12 0.98
N TYR A 60 -13.86 9.87 -0.12
CA TYR A 60 -13.38 9.38 -1.40
C TYR A 60 -11.89 9.04 -1.33
N LEU A 61 -11.07 9.97 -0.84
CA LEU A 61 -9.63 9.77 -0.69
C LEU A 61 -9.32 8.54 0.18
N GLN A 62 -9.94 8.44 1.34
CA GLN A 62 -9.64 7.37 2.29
C GLN A 62 -10.14 5.99 1.85
N SER A 63 -11.27 5.92 1.13
CA SER A 63 -11.72 4.64 0.58
C SER A 63 -10.77 4.11 -0.50
N ILE A 64 -10.17 5.01 -1.28
CA ILE A 64 -9.15 4.64 -2.27
C ILE A 64 -7.86 4.20 -1.58
N LEU A 65 -7.36 5.00 -0.63
CA LEU A 65 -6.14 4.67 0.09
C LEU A 65 -6.26 3.32 0.80
N ASN A 66 -7.37 3.04 1.46
CA ASN A 66 -7.58 1.73 2.09
C ASN A 66 -7.45 0.57 1.08
N VAL A 67 -8.09 0.69 -0.09
CA VAL A 67 -8.01 -0.35 -1.13
C VAL A 67 -6.59 -0.50 -1.67
N TYR A 68 -5.86 0.62 -1.83
CA TYR A 68 -4.48 0.58 -2.29
C TYR A 68 -3.53 -0.04 -1.27
N GLU A 69 -3.65 0.31 0.02
CA GLU A 69 -2.77 -0.21 1.06
C GLU A 69 -2.95 -1.73 1.24
N ASP A 70 -4.20 -2.22 1.21
CA ASP A 70 -4.46 -3.66 1.22
C ASP A 70 -3.82 -4.35 -0.01
N HIS A 71 -3.98 -3.77 -1.21
CA HIS A 71 -3.39 -4.33 -2.42
C HIS A 71 -1.86 -4.25 -2.42
N LEU A 72 -1.29 -3.11 -2.02
CA LEU A 72 0.16 -2.96 -1.88
C LEU A 72 0.73 -3.93 -0.86
N GLY A 73 0.12 -4.01 0.30
CA GLY A 73 0.59 -4.85 1.39
C GLY A 73 0.52 -6.34 1.07
N ASP A 74 -0.64 -6.84 0.68
CA ASP A 74 -0.86 -8.28 0.47
C ASP A 74 -0.34 -8.76 -0.88
N ASP A 75 -0.76 -8.12 -1.98
CA ASP A 75 -0.49 -8.65 -3.31
C ASP A 75 0.88 -8.24 -3.85
N ILE A 76 1.33 -7.02 -3.55
CA ILE A 76 2.57 -6.48 -4.10
C ILE A 76 3.76 -6.81 -3.19
N TRP A 77 3.81 -6.19 -2.01
CA TRP A 77 4.94 -6.40 -1.08
C TRP A 77 4.91 -7.77 -0.42
N GLY A 78 3.72 -8.34 -0.16
CA GLY A 78 3.56 -9.66 0.42
C GLY A 78 3.87 -10.81 -0.54
N ASP A 79 3.60 -10.64 -1.83
CA ASP A 79 3.64 -11.73 -2.81
C ASP A 79 4.48 -11.45 -4.06
N LEU A 80 4.14 -10.42 -4.85
CA LEU A 80 4.71 -10.18 -6.17
C LEU A 80 6.22 -9.91 -6.12
N ILE A 81 6.66 -8.93 -5.32
CA ILE A 81 8.06 -8.52 -5.26
C ILE A 81 8.96 -9.62 -4.68
N PRO A 82 8.59 -10.32 -3.58
CA PRO A 82 9.33 -11.48 -3.10
C PRO A 82 9.53 -12.60 -4.14
N LYS A 83 8.54 -12.83 -4.99
CA LYS A 83 8.66 -13.83 -6.08
C LYS A 83 9.58 -13.38 -7.21
N ARG A 84 9.59 -12.09 -7.51
CA ARG A 84 10.42 -11.50 -8.57
C ARG A 84 11.86 -11.34 -8.14
N PHE A 85 12.09 -10.95 -6.90
CA PHE A 85 13.39 -10.66 -6.32
C PHE A 85 13.60 -11.52 -5.06
N PRO A 86 13.84 -12.84 -5.23
CA PRO A 86 13.77 -13.81 -4.14
C PRO A 86 15.04 -13.85 -3.26
N ARG A 87 15.80 -12.77 -3.20
CA ARG A 87 16.93 -12.65 -2.29
C ARG A 87 16.42 -12.46 -0.86
N ARG A 88 17.08 -13.12 0.08
CA ARG A 88 16.64 -13.18 1.48
C ARG A 88 16.47 -11.80 2.11
N GLU A 89 17.43 -10.90 1.89
CA GLU A 89 17.39 -9.53 2.38
C GLU A 89 16.21 -8.73 1.79
N ILE A 90 15.93 -8.89 0.50
CA ILE A 90 14.80 -8.25 -0.17
C ILE A 90 13.47 -8.80 0.34
N VAL A 91 13.34 -10.12 0.43
CA VAL A 91 12.13 -10.77 0.95
C VAL A 91 11.82 -10.33 2.38
N ARG A 92 12.84 -10.11 3.22
CA ARG A 92 12.66 -9.58 4.59
C ARG A 92 12.15 -8.16 4.57
N ALA A 93 12.74 -7.28 3.77
CA ALA A 93 12.28 -5.91 3.60
C ALA A 93 10.81 -5.88 3.15
N CYS A 94 10.46 -6.66 2.13
CA CYS A 94 9.10 -6.76 1.63
C CYS A 94 8.10 -7.21 2.69
N ARG A 95 8.47 -8.15 3.56
CA ARG A 95 7.61 -8.59 4.66
C ARG A 95 7.35 -7.51 5.70
N VAL A 96 8.35 -6.68 6.00
CA VAL A 96 8.19 -5.57 6.93
C VAL A 96 7.31 -4.49 6.30
N ILE A 97 7.55 -4.13 5.03
CA ILE A 97 6.71 -3.16 4.31
C ILE A 97 5.26 -3.68 4.23
N SER A 98 5.05 -4.92 3.80
CA SER A 98 3.72 -5.54 3.78
C SER A 98 3.00 -5.45 5.14
N MET A 99 3.72 -5.68 6.23
CA MET A 99 3.17 -5.55 7.58
C MET A 99 2.78 -4.10 7.90
N VAL A 100 3.58 -3.11 7.50
CA VAL A 100 3.26 -1.69 7.71
C VAL A 100 1.98 -1.33 6.94
N GLU A 101 1.87 -1.71 5.67
CA GLU A 101 0.70 -1.42 4.85
C GLU A 101 -0.56 -2.07 5.42
N THR A 102 -0.51 -3.36 5.74
CA THR A 102 -1.68 -4.13 6.18
C THR A 102 -2.07 -3.95 7.65
N HIS A 103 -1.15 -3.54 8.53
CA HIS A 103 -1.38 -3.45 9.98
C HIS A 103 -1.26 -2.04 10.56
N SER A 104 -0.77 -1.07 9.77
CA SER A 104 -0.77 0.36 10.13
C SER A 104 -1.71 1.16 9.22
N HIS A 105 -1.37 1.26 7.94
CA HIS A 105 -2.01 2.16 6.99
C HIS A 105 -3.44 1.73 6.65
N ALA A 106 -3.66 0.53 6.14
CA ALA A 106 -5.00 0.06 5.77
C ALA A 106 -5.99 0.07 6.95
N PRO A 107 -5.65 -0.42 8.16
CA PRO A 107 -6.54 -0.31 9.31
C PRO A 107 -6.84 1.14 9.72
N PHE A 108 -5.89 2.06 9.60
CA PHE A 108 -6.12 3.47 9.87
C PHE A 108 -7.19 4.05 8.95
N TYR A 109 -7.06 3.88 7.63
CA TYR A 109 -8.04 4.34 6.66
C TYR A 109 -9.41 3.67 6.86
N LYS A 110 -9.41 2.39 7.23
CA LYS A 110 -10.63 1.66 7.57
C LYS A 110 -11.35 2.29 8.77
N ILE A 111 -10.66 2.55 9.87
CA ILE A 111 -11.23 3.18 11.06
C ILE A 111 -11.79 4.56 10.72
N MET A 112 -11.06 5.38 9.95
CA MET A 112 -11.52 6.68 9.49
C MET A 112 -12.81 6.59 8.67
N ASN A 113 -12.91 5.63 7.77
CA ASN A 113 -14.13 5.39 7.01
C ASN A 113 -15.30 4.96 7.91
N GLU A 114 -15.05 4.08 8.88
CA GLU A 114 -16.07 3.57 9.80
C GLU A 114 -16.62 4.64 10.77
N VAL A 115 -15.84 5.68 11.08
CA VAL A 115 -16.32 6.83 11.85
C VAL A 115 -17.40 7.61 11.10
N LEU A 116 -17.28 7.74 9.77
CA LEU A 116 -18.19 8.54 8.94
C LEU A 116 -19.32 7.72 8.32
N HIS A 117 -19.05 6.47 7.99
CA HIS A 117 -19.90 5.65 7.14
C HIS A 117 -20.09 4.24 7.69
N LYS A 118 -21.15 3.60 7.24
CA LYS A 118 -21.24 2.14 7.34
C LYS A 118 -20.39 1.55 6.22
N ALA A 119 -19.18 1.12 6.55
CA ALA A 119 -18.28 0.52 5.61
C ALA A 119 -18.79 -0.89 5.20
N THR A 120 -19.15 -1.03 3.93
CA THR A 120 -19.58 -2.28 3.29
C THR A 120 -18.70 -2.55 2.07
N ASP A 121 -18.77 -3.76 1.52
CA ASP A 121 -18.06 -4.10 0.29
C ASP A 121 -18.45 -3.17 -0.87
N GLU A 122 -19.73 -2.73 -0.94
CA GLU A 122 -20.17 -1.72 -1.91
C GLU A 122 -19.49 -0.36 -1.66
N PHE A 123 -19.35 0.04 -0.41
CA PHE A 123 -18.64 1.29 -0.06
C PHE A 123 -17.20 1.24 -0.58
N TYR A 124 -16.45 0.20 -0.27
CA TYR A 124 -15.06 0.08 -0.72
C TYR A 124 -14.90 -0.18 -2.21
N SER A 125 -15.92 -0.65 -2.89
CA SER A 125 -15.89 -0.89 -4.34
C SER A 125 -16.46 0.25 -5.19
N GLN A 126 -16.92 1.35 -4.57
CA GLN A 126 -17.54 2.48 -5.29
C GLN A 126 -16.61 3.16 -6.32
N TRP A 127 -15.30 3.10 -6.13
CA TRP A 127 -14.30 3.60 -7.08
C TRP A 127 -14.45 2.98 -8.48
N ARG A 128 -15.03 1.78 -8.58
CA ARG A 128 -15.29 1.10 -9.87
C ARG A 128 -16.28 1.86 -10.75
N TYR A 129 -17.06 2.74 -10.16
CA TYR A 129 -18.02 3.58 -10.87
C TYR A 129 -17.42 4.94 -11.27
N ASP A 130 -16.22 5.27 -10.76
CA ASP A 130 -15.46 6.42 -11.21
C ASP A 130 -14.54 5.99 -12.37
N GLY A 131 -14.79 6.54 -13.57
CA GLY A 131 -14.07 6.11 -14.77
C GLY A 131 -12.56 6.38 -14.70
N HIS A 132 -12.13 7.46 -14.05
CA HIS A 132 -10.72 7.83 -13.95
C HIS A 132 -9.97 6.90 -13.00
N LEU A 133 -10.54 6.64 -11.83
CA LEU A 133 -9.95 5.72 -10.84
C LEU A 133 -9.93 4.29 -11.36
N TYR A 134 -11.01 3.84 -11.97
CA TYR A 134 -11.07 2.50 -12.55
C TYR A 134 -9.98 2.29 -13.60
N GLU A 135 -9.76 3.24 -14.51
CA GLU A 135 -8.69 3.16 -15.51
C GLU A 135 -7.30 3.21 -14.88
N HIS A 136 -7.10 3.99 -13.80
CA HIS A 136 -5.85 4.03 -13.07
C HIS A 136 -5.52 2.66 -12.45
N ILE A 137 -6.45 2.05 -11.75
CA ILE A 137 -6.27 0.73 -11.14
C ILE A 137 -6.01 -0.34 -12.19
N LYS A 138 -6.73 -0.30 -13.31
CA LYS A 138 -6.48 -1.21 -14.44
C LYS A 138 -5.08 -1.05 -15.03
N PHE A 139 -4.57 0.18 -15.10
CA PHE A 139 -3.20 0.44 -15.55
C PHE A 139 -2.18 -0.21 -14.60
N VAL A 140 -2.32 -0.01 -13.30
CA VAL A 140 -1.45 -0.62 -12.28
C VAL A 140 -1.52 -2.15 -12.36
N ASP A 141 -2.71 -2.71 -12.39
CA ASP A 141 -2.94 -4.14 -12.53
C ASP A 141 -2.28 -4.74 -13.79
N LYS A 142 -2.33 -4.02 -14.88
CA LYS A 142 -1.68 -4.45 -16.12
C LYS A 142 -0.16 -4.39 -16.02
N ALA A 143 0.37 -3.34 -15.43
CA ALA A 143 1.81 -3.14 -15.29
C ALA A 143 2.42 -4.16 -14.32
N THR A 144 1.77 -4.45 -13.20
CA THR A 144 2.23 -5.44 -12.21
C THR A 144 2.21 -6.87 -12.75
N LYS A 145 1.38 -7.17 -13.76
CA LYS A 145 1.33 -8.45 -14.47
C LYS A 145 2.36 -8.59 -15.60
N SER A 146 3.16 -7.56 -15.85
CA SER A 146 4.23 -7.61 -16.87
C SER A 146 5.29 -8.66 -16.50
N ASP A 147 5.84 -9.34 -17.50
CA ASP A 147 7.00 -10.22 -17.33
C ASP A 147 8.33 -9.43 -17.22
N ASP A 148 8.31 -8.14 -17.54
CA ASP A 148 9.45 -7.25 -17.43
C ASP A 148 9.51 -6.60 -16.06
N ASN A 149 10.53 -6.97 -15.26
CA ASN A 149 10.73 -6.43 -13.91
C ASN A 149 10.97 -4.92 -13.89
N ALA A 150 11.51 -4.33 -14.95
CA ALA A 150 11.69 -2.89 -15.02
C ALA A 150 10.34 -2.16 -15.13
N ILE A 151 9.39 -2.71 -15.90
CA ILE A 151 8.02 -2.18 -16.00
C ILE A 151 7.32 -2.29 -14.65
N VAL A 152 7.41 -3.44 -14.00
CA VAL A 152 6.80 -3.66 -12.67
C VAL A 152 7.36 -2.65 -11.66
N THR A 153 8.69 -2.52 -11.58
CA THR A 153 9.34 -1.60 -10.63
C THR A 153 8.98 -0.15 -10.92
N ALA A 154 8.98 0.27 -12.19
CA ALA A 154 8.59 1.63 -12.56
C ALA A 154 7.11 1.92 -12.22
N ALA A 155 6.21 0.96 -12.42
CA ALA A 155 4.81 1.10 -12.06
C ALA A 155 4.62 1.26 -10.54
N LEU A 156 5.38 0.50 -9.74
CA LEU A 156 5.35 0.62 -8.27
C LEU A 156 5.89 1.96 -7.79
N CYS A 157 7.02 2.42 -8.34
CA CYS A 157 7.54 3.76 -8.01
C CYS A 157 6.53 4.87 -8.36
N GLY A 158 5.81 4.71 -9.47
CA GLY A 158 4.75 5.63 -9.85
C GLY A 158 3.55 5.57 -8.91
N LEU A 159 3.13 4.37 -8.52
CA LEU A 159 2.01 4.16 -7.62
C LEU A 159 2.29 4.76 -6.23
N GLU A 160 3.39 4.41 -5.62
CA GLU A 160 3.83 4.94 -4.32
C GLU A 160 3.99 6.47 -4.36
N GLY A 161 4.66 7.00 -5.39
CA GLY A 161 4.90 8.42 -5.53
C GLY A 161 3.62 9.23 -5.81
N ILE A 162 2.69 8.72 -6.62
CA ILE A 162 1.44 9.42 -6.95
C ILE A 162 0.50 9.42 -5.76
N ASN A 163 0.35 8.30 -5.06
CA ASN A 163 -0.56 8.19 -3.93
C ASN A 163 -0.19 9.13 -2.77
N LEU A 164 1.11 9.42 -2.60
CA LEU A 164 1.58 10.36 -1.57
C LEU A 164 1.27 11.83 -1.89
N PHE A 165 0.99 12.17 -3.16
CA PHE A 165 0.82 13.55 -3.60
C PHE A 165 -0.55 13.83 -4.24
N SER A 166 -1.45 12.87 -4.22
CA SER A 166 -2.83 13.04 -4.70
C SER A 166 -3.77 13.44 -3.57
#